data_a2d923a612d3040ff071b2f7104db08b
#
_entry.id   a2d923a612d3040ff071b2f7104db08b
#
_cell.length_a   1.000
_cell.length_b   1.000
_cell.length_c   1.000
_cell.angle_alpha   90.00
_cell.angle_beta   90.00
_cell.angle_gamma   90.00
#
_symmetry.space_group_name_H-M   'P 1'
#
loop_
_entity.id
_entity.type
_entity.pdbx_description
1 polymer ?
#
loop_
_entity_poly.entity_id
_entity_poly.type
_entity_poly.pdbx_seq_one_letter_code
_entity_poly.pdbx_strand_id
1 'polypeptide(L)'
;MADRNTATIGFEKQIWDAACVLRGNMDASEYKNVVLGLIFLKYISDRFDDKYQELVEEGDGFEEDIDEYTSEGIFFVPANARWSEIATKAHTPEIGAVIDDAMRAIEKENKRLKDILPKNFARPELDKRRLGDVVDLFTNIQMIEHGSEKDILGRTYEYCLSMFAEQEGKRGGEFFTPSCVVRTLVEVLKPFKGRVYDPCCGSGGMFVQSAKFVENHSGNISNISIYGQDSNPTTWKMAQMNLAIRGIEPDLGAYAADTFLDDRHPTLRADYIMANPPFNLSDWGLDKLKEDQRWKYGIPPAGNANFAWLQHMIFHLAPAGRIGMVL
;
A
#
# COMPACT_ATOMS: atom_id res chain seq x y z
N MET A 1 -6.53 -26.76 -13.60
CA MET A 1 -7.13 -26.49 -12.27
C MET A 1 -7.64 -25.05 -12.33
N ALA A 2 -8.96 -24.88 -12.36
CA ALA A 2 -9.58 -23.57 -12.49
C ALA A 2 -9.27 -22.71 -11.25
N ASP A 3 -8.94 -21.49 -11.53
CA ASP A 3 -8.61 -20.42 -10.60
C ASP A 3 -9.67 -20.28 -9.50
N ARG A 4 -9.38 -20.73 -8.29
CA ARG A 4 -10.27 -20.57 -7.13
C ARG A 4 -10.34 -19.13 -6.63
N ASN A 5 -9.61 -18.19 -7.26
CA ASN A 5 -9.60 -16.78 -6.91
C ASN A 5 -10.68 -15.92 -7.59
N THR A 6 -11.49 -16.48 -8.48
CA THR A 6 -12.54 -15.74 -9.19
C THR A 6 -13.94 -15.96 -8.63
N ALA A 7 -14.13 -16.79 -7.63
CA ALA A 7 -15.46 -17.28 -7.22
C ALA A 7 -16.19 -16.47 -6.14
N THR A 8 -15.64 -15.34 -5.63
CA THR A 8 -16.31 -14.56 -4.58
C THR A 8 -16.18 -13.04 -4.77
N ILE A 9 -16.26 -12.58 -6.01
CA ILE A 9 -16.17 -11.15 -6.34
C ILE A 9 -17.59 -10.55 -6.42
N GLY A 10 -18.32 -10.54 -5.30
CA GLY A 10 -19.57 -9.77 -5.21
C GLY A 10 -19.35 -8.38 -4.63
N PHE A 11 -18.50 -8.33 -3.62
CA PHE A 11 -18.28 -7.18 -2.76
C PHE A 11 -17.22 -6.21 -3.31
N GLU A 12 -16.06 -6.71 -3.72
CA GLU A 12 -14.98 -5.89 -4.31
C GLU A 12 -15.47 -5.15 -5.54
N LYS A 13 -16.32 -5.81 -6.36
CA LYS A 13 -16.94 -5.20 -7.53
C LYS A 13 -17.92 -4.09 -7.14
N GLN A 14 -18.71 -4.26 -6.08
CA GLN A 14 -19.63 -3.20 -5.63
C GLN A 14 -18.89 -1.95 -5.17
N ILE A 15 -17.80 -2.12 -4.42
CA ILE A 15 -16.94 -1.01 -4.00
C ILE A 15 -16.33 -0.32 -5.23
N TRP A 16 -15.87 -1.10 -6.20
CA TRP A 16 -15.34 -0.54 -7.44
C TRP A 16 -16.38 0.22 -8.26
N ASP A 17 -17.56 -0.36 -8.46
CA ASP A 17 -18.64 0.27 -9.21
C ASP A 17 -19.08 1.59 -8.54
N ALA A 18 -19.13 1.61 -7.22
CA ALA A 18 -19.42 2.83 -6.46
C ALA A 18 -18.29 3.86 -6.58
N ALA A 19 -17.08 3.40 -6.46
CA ALA A 19 -15.92 4.26 -6.67
C ALA A 19 -15.95 4.88 -8.08
N CYS A 20 -16.34 4.12 -9.12
CA CYS A 20 -16.46 4.64 -10.49
C CYS A 20 -17.44 5.82 -10.61
N VAL A 21 -18.43 5.93 -9.72
CA VAL A 21 -19.34 7.08 -9.68
C VAL A 21 -18.61 8.39 -9.35
N LEU A 22 -17.53 8.32 -8.56
CA LEU A 22 -16.73 9.51 -8.22
C LEU A 22 -15.89 10.04 -9.37
N ARG A 23 -15.60 9.23 -10.38
CA ARG A 23 -14.63 9.57 -11.43
C ARG A 23 -14.88 10.93 -12.06
N GLY A 24 -16.13 11.24 -12.43
CA GLY A 24 -16.49 12.53 -13.02
C GLY A 24 -15.49 13.01 -14.10
N ASN A 25 -14.97 14.22 -13.93
CA ASN A 25 -13.95 14.84 -14.80
C ASN A 25 -12.52 14.77 -14.21
N MET A 26 -12.30 13.94 -13.18
CA MET A 26 -10.98 13.81 -12.56
C MET A 26 -10.01 13.00 -13.41
N ASP A 27 -8.72 13.35 -13.31
CA ASP A 27 -7.65 12.52 -13.84
C ASP A 27 -7.61 11.16 -13.12
N ALA A 28 -7.24 10.10 -13.85
CA ALA A 28 -7.22 8.73 -13.29
C ALA A 28 -6.32 8.60 -12.06
N SER A 29 -5.18 9.30 -12.04
CA SER A 29 -4.24 9.27 -10.92
C SER A 29 -4.79 9.93 -9.65
N GLU A 30 -5.55 11.01 -9.82
CA GLU A 30 -6.18 11.75 -8.71
C GLU A 30 -7.36 10.98 -8.13
N TYR A 31 -8.19 10.44 -9.00
CA TYR A 31 -9.33 9.61 -8.66
C TYR A 31 -8.92 8.36 -7.88
N LYS A 32 -7.85 7.69 -8.29
CA LYS A 32 -7.26 6.54 -7.59
C LYS A 32 -6.97 6.84 -6.12
N ASN A 33 -6.34 7.98 -5.84
CA ASN A 33 -5.99 8.37 -4.48
C ASN A 33 -7.23 8.62 -3.60
N VAL A 34 -8.28 9.23 -4.16
CA VAL A 34 -9.54 9.46 -3.45
C VAL A 34 -10.17 8.13 -3.05
N VAL A 35 -10.31 7.21 -3.99
CA VAL A 35 -10.93 5.90 -3.74
C VAL A 35 -10.14 5.07 -2.73
N LEU A 36 -8.84 4.91 -2.95
CA LEU A 36 -7.99 4.12 -2.06
C LEU A 36 -7.91 4.74 -0.66
N GLY A 37 -7.92 6.08 -0.57
CA GLY A 37 -7.97 6.78 0.71
C GLY A 37 -9.28 6.53 1.47
N LEU A 38 -10.45 6.55 0.79
CA LEU A 38 -11.73 6.25 1.42
C LEU A 38 -11.81 4.79 1.90
N ILE A 39 -11.35 3.84 1.08
CA ILE A 39 -11.30 2.42 1.46
C ILE A 39 -10.43 2.27 2.72
N PHE A 40 -9.27 2.92 2.74
CA PHE A 40 -8.37 2.87 3.89
C PHE A 40 -9.01 3.48 5.15
N LEU A 41 -9.62 4.66 5.02
CA LEU A 41 -10.30 5.35 6.13
C LEU A 41 -11.43 4.50 6.72
N LYS A 42 -12.27 3.92 5.87
CA LYS A 42 -13.35 3.04 6.32
C LYS A 42 -12.81 1.85 7.09
N TYR A 43 -11.74 1.24 6.60
CA TYR A 43 -11.13 0.10 7.27
C TYR A 43 -10.58 0.42 8.65
N ILE A 44 -9.75 1.47 8.75
CA ILE A 44 -9.17 1.80 10.06
C ILE A 44 -10.26 2.16 11.06
N SER A 45 -11.35 2.79 10.59
CA SER A 45 -12.52 3.08 11.43
C SER A 45 -13.23 1.82 11.88
N ASP A 46 -13.49 0.87 10.98
CA ASP A 46 -14.14 -0.39 11.34
C ASP A 46 -13.30 -1.22 12.33
N ARG A 47 -11.97 -1.28 12.09
CA ARG A 47 -11.05 -1.97 13.00
C ARG A 47 -10.98 -1.32 14.37
N PHE A 48 -11.00 0.01 14.40
CA PHE A 48 -11.07 0.77 15.64
C PHE A 48 -12.40 0.52 16.37
N ASP A 49 -13.52 0.62 15.66
CA ASP A 49 -14.85 0.48 16.23
C ASP A 49 -15.07 -0.93 16.83
N ASP A 50 -14.55 -1.99 16.17
CA ASP A 50 -14.60 -3.35 16.71
C ASP A 50 -13.85 -3.46 18.05
N LYS A 51 -12.60 -2.95 18.10
CA LYS A 51 -11.81 -2.97 19.33
C LYS A 51 -12.42 -2.07 20.42
N TYR A 52 -12.97 -0.92 20.02
CA TYR A 52 -13.67 -0.02 20.92
C TYR A 52 -14.84 -0.71 21.62
N GLN A 53 -15.66 -1.45 20.87
CA GLN A 53 -16.79 -2.22 21.43
C GLN A 53 -16.30 -3.33 22.37
N GLU A 54 -15.23 -4.04 22.00
CA GLU A 54 -14.62 -5.05 22.87
C GLU A 54 -14.21 -4.44 24.22
N LEU A 55 -13.48 -3.32 24.22
CA LEU A 55 -13.05 -2.63 25.45
C LEU A 55 -14.23 -2.10 26.27
N VAL A 56 -15.30 -1.61 25.61
CA VAL A 56 -16.53 -1.20 26.30
C VAL A 56 -17.20 -2.39 26.97
N GLU A 57 -17.23 -3.57 26.33
CA GLU A 57 -17.80 -4.79 26.92
C GLU A 57 -16.96 -5.32 28.09
N GLU A 58 -15.64 -5.16 28.05
CA GLU A 58 -14.77 -5.48 29.21
C GLU A 58 -15.02 -4.58 30.41
N GLY A 59 -15.41 -3.33 30.18
CA GLY A 59 -15.89 -2.41 31.23
C GLY A 59 -14.79 -1.80 32.10
N ASP A 60 -13.54 -1.88 31.70
CA ASP A 60 -12.38 -1.36 32.47
C ASP A 60 -12.11 0.13 32.26
N GLY A 61 -12.82 0.77 31.29
CA GLY A 61 -12.74 2.21 31.01
C GLY A 61 -11.52 2.63 30.20
N PHE A 62 -10.92 1.71 29.44
CA PHE A 62 -9.74 1.96 28.61
C PHE A 62 -10.07 2.15 27.12
N GLU A 63 -11.32 2.29 26.75
CA GLU A 63 -11.78 2.40 25.36
C GLU A 63 -11.25 3.64 24.61
N GLU A 64 -10.71 4.62 25.31
CA GLU A 64 -10.05 5.80 24.71
C GLU A 64 -8.51 5.80 24.95
N ASP A 65 -7.94 4.71 25.46
CA ASP A 65 -6.51 4.59 25.66
C ASP A 65 -5.81 4.13 24.35
N ILE A 66 -4.92 4.95 23.81
CA ILE A 66 -4.21 4.70 22.56
C ILE A 66 -3.35 3.42 22.62
N ASP A 67 -2.82 3.09 23.79
CA ASP A 67 -1.91 1.95 23.95
C ASP A 67 -2.66 0.62 23.78
N GLU A 68 -3.94 0.55 24.09
CA GLU A 68 -4.78 -0.64 23.87
C GLU A 68 -4.91 -0.99 22.38
N TYR A 69 -4.96 0.00 21.51
CA TYR A 69 -5.04 -0.18 20.06
C TYR A 69 -3.67 -0.46 19.44
N THR A 70 -2.67 0.31 19.82
CA THR A 70 -1.34 0.22 19.20
C THR A 70 -0.63 -1.08 19.54
N SER A 71 -0.87 -1.67 20.73
CA SER A 71 -0.34 -2.96 21.15
C SER A 71 -0.77 -4.11 20.21
N GLU A 72 -1.97 -4.00 19.63
CA GLU A 72 -2.53 -4.96 18.67
C GLU A 72 -2.33 -4.54 17.20
N GLY A 73 -1.58 -3.45 16.96
CA GLY A 73 -1.36 -2.92 15.61
C GLY A 73 -2.60 -2.30 14.99
N ILE A 74 -3.57 -1.86 15.79
CA ILE A 74 -4.77 -1.14 15.39
C ILE A 74 -4.46 0.36 15.43
N PHE A 75 -4.90 1.11 14.41
CA PHE A 75 -4.77 2.55 14.40
C PHE A 75 -5.84 3.20 15.28
N PHE A 76 -5.43 4.11 16.14
CA PHE A 76 -6.36 4.88 16.96
C PHE A 76 -7.11 5.90 16.11
N VAL A 77 -8.44 5.96 16.25
CA VAL A 77 -9.31 6.90 15.55
C VAL A 77 -9.94 7.87 16.54
N PRO A 78 -9.49 9.15 16.54
CA PRO A 78 -10.07 10.18 17.40
C PRO A 78 -11.58 10.35 17.17
N ALA A 79 -12.33 10.74 18.19
CA ALA A 79 -13.80 10.86 18.14
C ALA A 79 -14.29 11.68 16.92
N ASN A 80 -13.63 12.78 16.59
CA ASN A 80 -13.99 13.65 15.47
C ASN A 80 -13.61 13.07 14.08
N ALA A 81 -12.91 11.95 14.03
CA ALA A 81 -12.47 11.28 12.81
C ALA A 81 -13.16 9.92 12.59
N ARG A 82 -14.03 9.47 13.50
CA ARG A 82 -14.75 8.19 13.40
C ARG A 82 -15.68 8.20 12.20
N TRP A 83 -15.85 7.06 11.58
CA TRP A 83 -16.68 6.94 10.37
C TRP A 83 -18.14 7.38 10.63
N SER A 84 -18.68 7.10 11.80
CA SER A 84 -20.01 7.54 12.23
C SER A 84 -20.18 9.07 12.12
N GLU A 85 -19.19 9.84 12.54
CA GLU A 85 -19.19 11.31 12.45
C GLU A 85 -19.10 11.78 10.99
N ILE A 86 -18.31 11.13 10.17
CA ILE A 86 -18.19 11.45 8.74
C ILE A 86 -19.51 11.16 8.03
N ALA A 87 -20.15 10.02 8.34
CA ALA A 87 -21.43 9.62 7.74
C ALA A 87 -22.56 10.60 8.06
N THR A 88 -22.59 11.19 9.26
CA THR A 88 -23.61 12.22 9.60
C THR A 88 -23.52 13.46 8.72
N LYS A 89 -22.35 13.71 8.11
CA LYS A 89 -22.06 14.89 7.26
C LYS A 89 -21.96 14.54 5.77
N ALA A 90 -22.28 13.33 5.37
CA ALA A 90 -22.12 12.80 4.02
C ALA A 90 -22.76 13.72 2.95
N HIS A 91 -23.94 14.27 3.21
CA HIS A 91 -24.68 15.10 2.27
C HIS A 91 -24.52 16.62 2.50
N THR A 92 -23.52 17.02 3.29
CA THR A 92 -23.20 18.45 3.45
C THR A 92 -22.16 18.91 2.43
N PRO A 93 -22.14 20.20 2.07
CA PRO A 93 -21.10 20.75 1.18
C PRO A 93 -19.68 20.60 1.73
N GLU A 94 -19.54 20.46 3.05
CA GLU A 94 -18.30 20.38 3.79
C GLU A 94 -17.71 18.95 3.85
N ILE A 95 -18.40 17.94 3.32
CA ILE A 95 -17.97 16.53 3.43
C ILE A 95 -16.49 16.30 3.04
N GLY A 96 -16.01 16.99 2.01
CA GLY A 96 -14.60 16.88 1.61
C GLY A 96 -13.64 17.43 2.67
N ALA A 97 -13.97 18.55 3.31
CA ALA A 97 -13.19 19.11 4.40
C ALA A 97 -13.24 18.23 5.65
N VAL A 98 -14.41 17.67 5.95
CA VAL A 98 -14.59 16.73 7.07
C VAL A 98 -13.67 15.51 6.91
N ILE A 99 -13.59 14.93 5.72
CA ILE A 99 -12.70 13.79 5.45
C ILE A 99 -11.23 14.20 5.55
N ASP A 100 -10.85 15.37 4.98
CA ASP A 100 -9.47 15.87 5.08
C ASP A 100 -9.06 16.12 6.54
N ASP A 101 -9.96 16.64 7.37
CA ASP A 101 -9.72 16.88 8.79
C ASP A 101 -9.63 15.56 9.59
N ALA A 102 -10.47 14.57 9.25
CA ALA A 102 -10.39 13.24 9.83
C ALA A 102 -9.03 12.58 9.53
N MET A 103 -8.56 12.66 8.27
CA MET A 103 -7.25 12.14 7.87
C MET A 103 -6.11 12.82 8.65
N ARG A 104 -6.18 14.14 8.86
CA ARG A 104 -5.18 14.89 9.67
C ARG A 104 -5.21 14.47 11.12
N ALA A 105 -6.41 14.29 11.70
CA ALA A 105 -6.57 13.87 13.09
C ALA A 105 -5.99 12.47 13.32
N ILE A 106 -6.26 11.53 12.42
CA ILE A 106 -5.73 10.16 12.47
C ILE A 106 -4.20 10.16 12.37
N GLU A 107 -3.62 10.91 11.44
CA GLU A 107 -2.16 11.01 11.30
C GLU A 107 -1.47 11.60 12.53
N LYS A 108 -2.13 12.53 13.22
CA LYS A 108 -1.59 13.16 14.43
C LYS A 108 -1.42 12.15 15.56
N GLU A 109 -2.38 11.26 15.73
CA GLU A 109 -2.34 10.24 16.79
C GLU A 109 -1.52 9.00 16.40
N ASN A 110 -1.34 8.75 15.09
CA ASN A 110 -0.65 7.57 14.58
C ASN A 110 0.63 7.95 13.84
N LYS A 111 1.76 7.94 14.52
CA LYS A 111 3.07 8.33 13.94
C LYS A 111 3.45 7.56 12.66
N ARG A 112 2.99 6.31 12.55
CA ARG A 112 3.22 5.45 11.37
C ARG A 112 2.50 5.93 10.11
N LEU A 113 1.42 6.71 10.26
CA LEU A 113 0.64 7.25 9.15
C LEU A 113 1.02 8.70 8.79
N LYS A 114 2.03 9.27 9.45
CA LYS A 114 2.41 10.67 9.25
C LYS A 114 2.71 10.96 7.78
N ASP A 115 2.00 11.94 7.23
CA ASP A 115 2.12 12.44 5.85
C ASP A 115 1.78 11.40 4.75
N ILE A 116 1.15 10.27 5.12
CA ILE A 116 0.80 9.18 4.20
C ILE A 116 -0.61 9.35 3.65
N LEU A 117 -1.58 9.70 4.49
CA LEU A 117 -3.00 9.73 4.12
C LEU A 117 -3.29 10.85 3.10
N PRO A 118 -4.16 10.60 2.10
CA PRO A 118 -4.56 11.63 1.15
C PRO A 118 -5.42 12.69 1.85
N LYS A 119 -5.18 13.97 1.55
CA LYS A 119 -5.88 15.12 2.10
C LYS A 119 -6.28 16.08 0.97
N ASN A 120 -7.05 15.57 0.04
CA ASN A 120 -7.45 16.27 -1.18
C ASN A 120 -8.92 16.08 -1.52
N PHE A 121 -9.75 15.77 -0.50
CA PHE A 121 -11.19 15.55 -0.66
C PHE A 121 -11.99 16.88 -0.74
N ALA A 122 -11.45 17.97 -0.17
CA ALA A 122 -12.09 19.28 -0.20
C ALA A 122 -12.02 19.99 -1.56
N ARG A 123 -11.18 19.49 -2.50
CA ARG A 123 -10.96 20.14 -3.79
C ARG A 123 -12.24 20.35 -4.61
N PRO A 124 -12.33 21.43 -5.43
CA PRO A 124 -13.53 21.76 -6.19
C PRO A 124 -13.91 20.74 -7.28
N GLU A 125 -12.91 20.04 -7.86
CA GLU A 125 -13.09 19.05 -8.93
C GLU A 125 -13.81 17.80 -8.45
N LEU A 126 -13.80 17.52 -7.14
CA LEU A 126 -14.50 16.39 -6.54
C LEU A 126 -15.94 16.79 -6.20
N ASP A 127 -16.91 16.18 -6.89
CA ASP A 127 -18.34 16.39 -6.65
C ASP A 127 -18.73 15.91 -5.24
N LYS A 128 -19.12 16.86 -4.38
CA LYS A 128 -19.44 16.58 -2.97
C LYS A 128 -20.69 15.71 -2.80
N ARG A 129 -21.65 15.77 -3.72
CA ARG A 129 -22.84 14.92 -3.68
C ARG A 129 -22.43 13.48 -3.94
N ARG A 130 -21.65 13.21 -5.00
CA ARG A 130 -21.16 11.88 -5.32
C ARG A 130 -20.26 11.33 -4.22
N LEU A 131 -19.45 12.20 -3.61
CA LEU A 131 -18.63 11.81 -2.45
C LEU A 131 -19.51 11.34 -1.29
N GLY A 132 -20.60 12.05 -1.00
CA GLY A 132 -21.60 11.65 0.00
C GLY A 132 -22.26 10.31 -0.34
N ASP A 133 -22.68 10.12 -1.58
CA ASP A 133 -23.27 8.84 -2.04
C ASP A 133 -22.31 7.64 -1.81
N VAL A 134 -21.00 7.84 -2.01
CA VAL A 134 -20.00 6.80 -1.75
C VAL A 134 -19.77 6.58 -0.27
N VAL A 135 -19.79 7.64 0.56
CA VAL A 135 -19.75 7.50 2.02
C VAL A 135 -20.94 6.68 2.52
N ASP A 136 -22.14 6.95 2.02
CA ASP A 136 -23.35 6.18 2.37
C ASP A 136 -23.23 4.71 1.96
N LEU A 137 -22.72 4.46 0.75
CA LEU A 137 -22.52 3.09 0.32
C LEU A 137 -21.54 2.35 1.24
N PHE A 138 -20.39 2.97 1.56
CA PHE A 138 -19.38 2.38 2.44
C PHE A 138 -19.91 2.20 3.87
N THR A 139 -20.82 3.06 4.33
CA THR A 139 -21.48 2.92 5.62
C THR A 139 -22.31 1.64 5.70
N ASN A 140 -22.94 1.24 4.60
CA ASN A 140 -23.75 0.03 4.52
C ASN A 140 -22.93 -1.25 4.24
N ILE A 141 -21.62 -1.14 4.09
CA ILE A 141 -20.73 -2.25 3.85
C ILE A 141 -19.98 -2.58 5.15
N GLN A 142 -20.20 -3.77 5.69
CA GLN A 142 -19.33 -4.31 6.75
C GLN A 142 -18.04 -4.83 6.11
N MET A 143 -16.93 -4.13 6.34
CA MET A 143 -15.63 -4.53 5.83
C MET A 143 -14.94 -5.60 6.68
N ILE A 144 -15.53 -5.95 7.83
CA ILE A 144 -15.01 -6.93 8.76
C ILE A 144 -16.15 -7.90 9.09
N GLU A 145 -15.98 -9.18 8.78
CA GLU A 145 -16.81 -10.26 9.31
C GLU A 145 -16.17 -10.76 10.61
N HIS A 146 -16.92 -10.76 11.71
CA HIS A 146 -16.47 -11.33 12.97
C HIS A 146 -15.98 -12.77 12.76
N GLY A 147 -14.68 -12.99 12.97
CA GLY A 147 -14.07 -14.32 13.00
C GLY A 147 -13.39 -14.80 11.72
N SER A 148 -13.45 -14.11 10.61
CA SER A 148 -12.70 -14.45 9.41
C SER A 148 -12.06 -13.22 8.74
N GLU A 149 -10.74 -13.18 8.85
CA GLU A 149 -9.82 -12.65 7.84
C GLU A 149 -9.61 -11.14 7.71
N LYS A 150 -8.49 -10.72 8.27
CA LYS A 150 -7.70 -9.54 7.90
C LYS A 150 -7.53 -9.35 6.38
N ASP A 151 -7.95 -10.32 5.55
CA ASP A 151 -7.65 -10.36 4.11
C ASP A 151 -8.78 -9.81 3.20
N ILE A 152 -10.04 -9.65 3.67
CA ILE A 152 -11.13 -9.15 2.80
C ILE A 152 -10.80 -7.76 2.30
N LEU A 153 -10.36 -6.87 3.17
CA LEU A 153 -10.01 -5.53 2.77
C LEU A 153 -8.71 -5.47 1.97
N GLY A 154 -7.72 -6.26 2.36
CA GLY A 154 -6.50 -6.39 1.59
C GLY A 154 -6.80 -6.83 0.15
N ARG A 155 -7.72 -7.77 -0.04
CA ARG A 155 -8.21 -8.18 -1.38
C ARG A 155 -8.94 -7.07 -2.09
N THR A 156 -9.82 -6.33 -1.40
CA THR A 156 -10.54 -5.19 -1.98
C THR A 156 -9.56 -4.10 -2.44
N TYR A 157 -8.57 -3.78 -1.60
CA TYR A 157 -7.54 -2.81 -1.95
C TYR A 157 -6.73 -3.25 -3.18
N GLU A 158 -6.27 -4.52 -3.21
CA GLU A 158 -5.56 -5.10 -4.36
C GLU A 158 -6.45 -5.14 -5.62
N TYR A 159 -7.72 -5.48 -5.47
CA TYR A 159 -8.67 -5.47 -6.58
C TYR A 159 -8.80 -4.06 -7.18
N CYS A 160 -9.00 -3.05 -6.36
CA CYS A 160 -9.06 -1.67 -6.83
C CYS A 160 -7.73 -1.23 -7.49
N LEU A 161 -6.59 -1.60 -6.93
CA LEU A 161 -5.29 -1.35 -7.55
C LEU A 161 -5.18 -2.00 -8.94
N SER A 162 -5.61 -3.26 -9.09
CA SER A 162 -5.58 -3.96 -10.39
C SER A 162 -6.50 -3.29 -11.41
N MET A 163 -7.69 -2.87 -11.01
CA MET A 163 -8.64 -2.18 -11.88
C MET A 163 -8.11 -0.81 -12.33
N PHE A 164 -7.42 -0.08 -11.43
CA PHE A 164 -6.74 1.16 -11.80
C PHE A 164 -5.60 0.90 -12.78
N ALA A 165 -4.81 -0.14 -12.57
CA ALA A 165 -3.73 -0.52 -13.46
C ALA A 165 -4.25 -0.86 -14.87
N GLU A 166 -5.36 -1.58 -14.98
CA GLU A 166 -6.02 -1.86 -16.25
C GLU A 166 -6.49 -0.59 -16.96
N GLN A 167 -7.06 0.37 -16.22
CA GLN A 167 -7.52 1.65 -16.79
C GLN A 167 -6.36 2.54 -17.27
N GLU A 168 -5.24 2.53 -16.56
CA GLU A 168 -4.04 3.30 -16.93
C GLU A 168 -3.24 2.62 -18.06
N GLY A 169 -3.55 1.38 -18.41
CA GLY A 169 -2.92 0.62 -19.48
C GLY A 169 -1.41 0.46 -19.25
N LYS A 170 -0.57 0.92 -20.20
CA LYS A 170 0.89 0.77 -20.10
C LYS A 170 1.48 1.42 -18.84
N ARG A 171 0.90 2.50 -18.33
CA ARG A 171 1.35 3.17 -17.10
C ARG A 171 0.94 2.41 -15.84
N GLY A 172 -0.08 1.57 -15.90
CA GLY A 172 -0.49 0.74 -14.78
C GLY A 172 0.60 -0.21 -14.28
N GLY A 173 1.45 -0.69 -15.19
CA GLY A 173 2.61 -1.53 -14.85
C GLY A 173 3.70 -0.84 -14.03
N GLU A 174 3.70 0.49 -13.96
CA GLU A 174 4.68 1.25 -13.17
C GLU A 174 4.43 1.17 -11.65
N PHE A 175 3.23 0.82 -11.23
CA PHE A 175 2.90 0.74 -9.81
C PHE A 175 2.28 -0.60 -9.38
N PHE A 176 1.87 -1.44 -10.31
CA PHE A 176 1.19 -2.71 -10.02
C PHE A 176 1.76 -3.87 -10.83
N THR A 177 2.18 -4.91 -10.15
CA THR A 177 2.60 -6.18 -10.75
C THR A 177 1.49 -7.22 -10.56
N PRO A 178 1.02 -7.89 -11.62
CA PRO A 178 -0.02 -8.92 -11.50
C PRO A 178 0.33 -9.98 -10.45
N SER A 179 -0.64 -10.34 -9.62
CA SER A 179 -0.44 -11.25 -8.49
C SER A 179 0.11 -12.62 -8.89
N CYS A 180 -0.22 -13.13 -10.08
CA CYS A 180 0.33 -14.39 -10.60
C CYS A 180 1.85 -14.31 -10.83
N VAL A 181 2.37 -13.17 -11.30
CA VAL A 181 3.82 -12.94 -11.49
C VAL A 181 4.50 -12.87 -10.13
N VAL A 182 3.94 -12.06 -9.21
CA VAL A 182 4.49 -11.91 -7.87
C VAL A 182 4.53 -13.24 -7.12
N ARG A 183 3.43 -14.01 -7.15
CA ARG A 183 3.37 -15.34 -6.53
C ARG A 183 4.44 -16.28 -7.11
N THR A 184 4.64 -16.26 -8.42
CA THR A 184 5.68 -17.09 -9.05
C THR A 184 7.06 -16.77 -8.50
N LEU A 185 7.41 -15.46 -8.38
CA LEU A 185 8.69 -15.04 -7.80
C LEU A 185 8.83 -15.49 -6.35
N VAL A 186 7.81 -15.25 -5.53
CA VAL A 186 7.81 -15.60 -4.11
C VAL A 186 7.92 -17.12 -3.90
N GLU A 187 7.19 -17.93 -4.67
CA GLU A 187 7.24 -19.39 -4.59
C GLU A 187 8.60 -19.98 -5.04
N VAL A 188 9.28 -19.32 -5.98
CA VAL A 188 10.62 -19.72 -6.42
C VAL A 188 11.68 -19.34 -5.37
N LEU A 189 11.59 -18.13 -4.82
CA LEU A 189 12.60 -17.60 -3.89
C LEU A 189 12.42 -18.11 -2.45
N LYS A 190 11.17 -18.34 -2.03
CA LYS A 190 10.78 -18.87 -0.71
C LYS A 190 11.34 -18.04 0.45
N PRO A 191 10.88 -16.80 0.64
CA PRO A 191 11.38 -15.89 1.68
C PRO A 191 10.82 -16.26 3.06
N PHE A 192 11.25 -17.37 3.66
CA PHE A 192 10.77 -17.83 4.98
C PHE A 192 11.23 -16.93 6.13
N LYS A 193 12.41 -16.32 6.02
CA LYS A 193 13.01 -15.46 7.05
C LYS A 193 14.12 -14.61 6.49
N GLY A 194 14.33 -13.44 7.08
CA GLY A 194 15.42 -12.52 6.73
C GLY A 194 14.91 -11.25 6.05
N ARG A 195 15.80 -10.54 5.39
CA ARG A 195 15.54 -9.23 4.79
C ARG A 195 15.06 -9.38 3.36
N VAL A 196 13.87 -8.87 3.09
CA VAL A 196 13.24 -8.82 1.76
C VAL A 196 13.33 -7.39 1.25
N TYR A 197 13.87 -7.18 0.06
CA TYR A 197 14.07 -5.86 -0.53
C TYR A 197 13.47 -5.77 -1.93
N ASP A 198 12.83 -4.63 -2.21
CA ASP A 198 12.36 -4.23 -3.53
C ASP A 198 12.76 -2.77 -3.79
N PRO A 199 13.73 -2.51 -4.71
CA PRO A 199 14.23 -1.17 -4.99
C PRO A 199 13.26 -0.29 -5.79
N CYS A 200 12.13 -0.84 -6.27
CA CYS A 200 11.11 -0.14 -7.05
C CYS A 200 9.73 -0.74 -6.72
N CYS A 201 9.37 -0.64 -5.41
CA CYS A 201 8.36 -1.49 -4.80
C CYS A 201 6.92 -1.25 -5.30
N GLY A 202 6.68 -0.21 -6.07
CA GLY A 202 5.35 0.10 -6.57
C GLY A 202 4.34 0.21 -5.42
N SER A 203 3.23 -0.48 -5.54
CA SER A 203 2.20 -0.56 -4.49
C SER A 203 2.51 -1.56 -3.35
N GLY A 204 3.72 -2.12 -3.31
CA GLY A 204 4.13 -3.07 -2.27
C GLY A 204 3.67 -4.52 -2.48
N GLY A 205 3.25 -4.88 -3.69
CA GLY A 205 2.70 -6.21 -4.00
C GLY A 205 3.65 -7.36 -3.69
N MET A 206 4.98 -7.18 -3.94
CA MET A 206 6.00 -8.19 -3.62
C MET A 206 6.05 -8.50 -2.12
N PHE A 207 5.93 -7.48 -1.29
CA PHE A 207 5.95 -7.61 0.17
C PHE A 207 4.70 -8.28 0.71
N VAL A 208 3.53 -7.92 0.18
CA VAL A 208 2.25 -8.55 0.54
C VAL A 208 2.28 -10.05 0.26
N GLN A 209 2.74 -10.47 -0.91
CA GLN A 209 2.82 -11.88 -1.24
C GLN A 209 3.90 -12.61 -0.45
N SER A 210 5.01 -11.94 -0.11
CA SER A 210 6.03 -12.50 0.78
C SER A 210 5.48 -12.77 2.18
N ALA A 211 4.71 -11.83 2.73
CA ALA A 211 4.03 -11.99 4.01
C ALA A 211 3.04 -13.16 3.97
N LYS A 212 2.16 -13.21 2.97
CA LYS A 212 1.22 -14.32 2.75
C LYS A 212 1.94 -15.68 2.61
N PHE A 213 3.08 -15.71 1.94
CA PHE A 213 3.88 -16.92 1.82
C PHE A 213 4.35 -17.42 3.19
N VAL A 214 4.87 -16.52 4.04
CA VAL A 214 5.31 -16.87 5.39
C VAL A 214 4.13 -17.40 6.23
N GLU A 215 3.00 -16.71 6.23
CA GLU A 215 1.79 -17.11 6.97
C GLU A 215 1.27 -18.48 6.52
N ASN A 216 1.18 -18.72 5.21
CA ASN A 216 0.70 -19.98 4.64
C ASN A 216 1.61 -21.19 4.95
N HIS A 217 2.85 -20.95 5.32
CA HIS A 217 3.82 -21.98 5.69
C HIS A 217 4.05 -22.03 7.21
N SER A 218 3.06 -21.64 8.01
CA SER A 218 3.09 -21.67 9.47
C SER A 218 4.20 -20.81 10.09
N GLY A 219 4.68 -19.81 9.35
CA GLY A 219 5.64 -18.81 9.83
C GLY A 219 4.95 -17.64 10.52
N ASN A 220 5.75 -16.86 11.24
CA ASN A 220 5.34 -15.56 11.75
C ASN A 220 5.85 -14.47 10.80
N ILE A 221 5.01 -13.50 10.44
CA ILE A 221 5.39 -12.39 9.57
C ILE A 221 6.60 -11.62 10.10
N SER A 222 6.81 -11.59 11.41
CA SER A 222 8.00 -10.99 12.05
C SER A 222 9.32 -11.71 11.70
N ASN A 223 9.27 -12.88 11.05
CA ASN A 223 10.47 -13.56 10.57
C ASN A 223 11.12 -12.85 9.38
N ILE A 224 10.37 -12.00 8.67
CA ILE A 224 10.88 -11.20 7.56
C ILE A 224 10.91 -9.72 7.94
N SER A 225 11.95 -9.03 7.51
CA SER A 225 12.07 -7.57 7.59
C SER A 225 11.98 -7.01 6.18
N ILE A 226 11.08 -6.06 5.97
CA ILE A 226 10.73 -5.54 4.65
C ILE A 226 11.39 -4.20 4.43
N TYR A 227 12.12 -4.08 3.32
CA TYR A 227 12.80 -2.87 2.87
C TYR A 227 12.40 -2.56 1.44
N GLY A 228 12.22 -1.29 1.12
CA GLY A 228 11.90 -0.89 -0.23
C GLY A 228 12.01 0.60 -0.45
N GLN A 229 11.84 1.02 -1.68
CA GLN A 229 11.65 2.42 -2.03
C GLN A 229 10.93 2.55 -3.37
N ASP A 230 10.39 3.72 -3.63
CA ASP A 230 9.79 4.09 -4.91
C ASP A 230 10.02 5.57 -5.16
N SER A 231 10.24 5.93 -6.41
CA SER A 231 10.51 7.33 -6.80
C SER A 231 9.25 8.19 -6.86
N ASN A 232 8.08 7.57 -7.03
CA ASN A 232 6.81 8.27 -7.12
C ASN A 232 6.19 8.46 -5.73
N PRO A 233 6.01 9.71 -5.25
CA PRO A 233 5.46 9.97 -3.91
C PRO A 233 4.07 9.38 -3.69
N THR A 234 3.24 9.37 -4.72
CA THR A 234 1.88 8.82 -4.64
C THR A 234 1.92 7.29 -4.52
N THR A 235 2.75 6.64 -5.31
CA THR A 235 2.94 5.19 -5.30
C THR A 235 3.57 4.74 -3.98
N TRP A 236 4.55 5.47 -3.47
CA TRP A 236 5.16 5.23 -2.16
C TRP A 236 4.11 5.28 -1.02
N LYS A 237 3.22 6.29 -1.03
CA LYS A 237 2.11 6.38 -0.06
C LYS A 237 1.12 5.23 -0.20
N MET A 238 0.80 4.82 -1.43
CA MET A 238 -0.03 3.63 -1.67
C MET A 238 0.59 2.36 -1.09
N ALA A 239 1.91 2.17 -1.24
CA ALA A 239 2.60 1.05 -0.64
C ALA A 239 2.52 1.06 0.89
N GLN A 240 2.74 2.22 1.52
CA GLN A 240 2.59 2.38 2.96
C GLN A 240 1.18 2.01 3.45
N MET A 241 0.13 2.52 2.80
CA MET A 241 -1.26 2.17 3.13
C MET A 241 -1.54 0.69 2.91
N ASN A 242 -1.10 0.12 1.77
CA ASN A 242 -1.30 -1.29 1.44
C ASN A 242 -0.68 -2.25 2.46
N LEU A 243 0.50 -1.92 2.96
CA LEU A 243 1.20 -2.70 3.97
C LEU A 243 0.62 -2.49 5.37
N ALA A 244 0.24 -1.25 5.69
CA ALA A 244 -0.40 -0.90 6.96
C ALA A 244 -1.71 -1.65 7.20
N ILE A 245 -2.57 -1.80 6.17
CA ILE A 245 -3.81 -2.60 6.22
C ILE A 245 -3.54 -4.04 6.72
N ARG A 246 -2.38 -4.59 6.42
CA ARG A 246 -2.01 -5.97 6.75
C ARG A 246 -1.15 -6.09 8.01
N GLY A 247 -0.97 -5.00 8.73
CA GLY A 247 -0.11 -4.96 9.92
C GLY A 247 1.36 -5.18 9.60
N ILE A 248 1.78 -4.97 8.34
CA ILE A 248 3.16 -5.08 7.91
C ILE A 248 3.86 -3.75 8.17
N GLU A 249 5.03 -3.80 8.83
CA GLU A 249 5.87 -2.64 9.09
C GLU A 249 7.07 -2.64 8.14
N PRO A 250 7.00 -1.90 7.02
CA PRO A 250 8.13 -1.80 6.10
C PRO A 250 9.04 -0.63 6.46
N ASP A 251 10.31 -0.73 6.11
CA ASP A 251 11.18 0.42 5.93
C ASP A 251 11.23 0.77 4.44
N LEU A 252 10.41 1.74 4.02
CA LEU A 252 10.39 2.27 2.66
C LEU A 252 11.20 3.58 2.51
N GLY A 253 12.06 3.87 3.48
CA GLY A 253 12.73 5.16 3.60
C GLY A 253 11.79 6.27 4.12
N ALA A 254 12.36 7.40 4.48
CA ALA A 254 11.62 8.51 5.09
C ALA A 254 10.71 9.26 4.08
N TYR A 255 10.97 9.12 2.78
CA TYR A 255 10.21 9.73 1.68
C TYR A 255 10.48 8.99 0.36
N ALA A 256 9.67 9.23 -0.64
CA ALA A 256 9.83 8.70 -1.98
C ALA A 256 11.14 9.21 -2.62
N ALA A 257 11.96 8.31 -3.16
CA ALA A 257 13.26 8.65 -3.70
C ALA A 257 13.63 7.78 -4.91
N ASP A 258 14.37 8.37 -5.84
CA ASP A 258 14.95 7.66 -6.98
C ASP A 258 16.06 6.71 -6.52
N THR A 259 15.91 5.43 -6.80
CA THR A 259 16.81 4.37 -6.33
C THR A 259 18.27 4.53 -6.80
N PHE A 260 18.48 5.12 -7.97
CA PHE A 260 19.82 5.34 -8.47
C PHE A 260 20.47 6.59 -7.87
N LEU A 261 19.71 7.67 -7.75
CA LEU A 261 20.21 8.98 -7.34
C LEU A 261 20.18 9.22 -5.83
N ASP A 262 19.25 8.57 -5.12
CA ASP A 262 19.07 8.69 -3.67
C ASP A 262 18.69 7.35 -3.05
N ASP A 263 19.68 6.48 -2.91
CA ASP A 263 19.51 5.15 -2.30
C ASP A 263 19.20 5.29 -0.80
N ARG A 264 17.97 4.93 -0.42
CA ARG A 264 17.50 5.04 0.97
C ARG A 264 18.04 3.95 1.89
N HIS A 265 18.67 2.91 1.33
CA HIS A 265 19.15 1.74 2.06
C HIS A 265 20.62 1.41 1.76
N PRO A 266 21.57 2.36 1.74
CA PRO A 266 22.90 2.18 1.14
C PRO A 266 23.75 1.07 1.81
N THR A 267 23.43 0.72 3.05
CA THR A 267 24.15 -0.33 3.80
C THR A 267 23.42 -1.68 3.83
N LEU A 268 22.20 -1.73 3.29
CA LEU A 268 21.38 -2.95 3.31
C LEU A 268 22.10 -4.07 2.53
N ARG A 269 22.03 -5.28 3.09
CA ARG A 269 22.37 -6.53 2.43
C ARG A 269 21.20 -7.47 2.62
N ALA A 270 20.38 -7.61 1.59
CA ALA A 270 19.12 -8.35 1.63
C ALA A 270 19.33 -9.83 1.34
N ASP A 271 18.55 -10.66 2.01
CA ASP A 271 18.56 -12.11 1.81
C ASP A 271 17.73 -12.51 0.59
N TYR A 272 16.69 -11.71 0.29
CA TYR A 272 15.84 -11.86 -0.89
C TYR A 272 15.61 -10.48 -1.52
N ILE A 273 15.83 -10.39 -2.82
CA ILE A 273 15.49 -9.19 -3.59
C ILE A 273 14.50 -9.60 -4.68
N MET A 274 13.36 -8.93 -4.71
CA MET A 274 12.31 -9.17 -5.71
C MET A 274 11.90 -7.85 -6.31
N ALA A 275 11.98 -7.74 -7.64
CA ALA A 275 11.67 -6.49 -8.30
C ALA A 275 11.02 -6.69 -9.68
N ASN A 276 10.13 -5.78 -10.01
CA ASN A 276 9.64 -5.55 -11.35
C ASN A 276 9.98 -4.10 -11.76
N PRO A 277 11.25 -3.82 -12.13
CA PRO A 277 11.70 -2.46 -12.40
C PRO A 277 11.10 -1.93 -13.71
N PRO A 278 11.06 -0.59 -13.90
CA PRO A 278 10.68 0.02 -15.17
C PRO A 278 11.55 -0.49 -16.31
N PHE A 279 10.92 -1.13 -17.32
CA PHE A 279 11.65 -1.73 -18.45
C PHE A 279 12.21 -0.66 -19.39
N ASN A 280 13.46 -0.86 -19.79
CA ASN A 280 14.13 -0.02 -20.80
C ASN A 280 14.11 1.47 -20.46
N LEU A 281 14.16 1.83 -19.19
CA LEU A 281 14.20 3.21 -18.75
C LEU A 281 15.43 3.90 -19.33
N SER A 282 15.22 4.98 -20.06
CA SER A 282 16.26 5.91 -20.53
C SER A 282 16.43 7.06 -19.54
N ASP A 283 17.49 7.82 -19.68
CA ASP A 283 17.75 9.05 -18.90
C ASP A 283 17.70 8.86 -17.37
N TRP A 284 18.16 7.71 -16.89
CA TRP A 284 18.14 7.29 -15.50
C TRP A 284 19.23 7.94 -14.61
N GLY A 285 19.89 9.00 -15.11
CA GLY A 285 20.84 9.79 -14.33
C GLY A 285 22.29 9.29 -14.40
N LEU A 286 22.67 8.46 -15.37
CA LEU A 286 24.05 7.93 -15.52
C LEU A 286 25.13 9.00 -15.44
N ASP A 287 24.88 10.21 -15.98
CA ASP A 287 25.90 11.28 -16.00
C ASP A 287 26.40 11.66 -14.60
N LYS A 288 25.54 11.50 -13.58
CA LYS A 288 25.86 11.74 -12.16
C LYS A 288 26.44 10.52 -11.46
N LEU A 289 26.36 9.33 -12.10
CA LEU A 289 26.63 8.04 -11.49
C LEU A 289 27.77 7.26 -12.17
N LYS A 290 28.57 7.90 -13.01
CA LYS A 290 29.63 7.22 -13.78
C LYS A 290 30.66 6.50 -12.90
N GLU A 291 30.93 7.05 -11.72
CA GLU A 291 31.88 6.49 -10.75
C GLU A 291 31.21 5.78 -9.58
N ASP A 292 29.94 5.41 -9.71
CA ASP A 292 29.20 4.78 -8.63
C ASP A 292 29.76 3.38 -8.31
N GLN A 293 29.93 3.10 -7.04
CA GLN A 293 30.49 1.82 -6.53
C GLN A 293 29.66 0.59 -6.91
N ARG A 294 28.41 0.75 -7.31
CA ARG A 294 27.53 -0.32 -7.74
C ARG A 294 27.92 -0.92 -9.10
N TRP A 295 28.65 -0.17 -9.95
CA TRP A 295 29.00 -0.59 -11.33
C TRP A 295 30.21 -1.51 -11.39
N LYS A 296 30.25 -2.56 -10.56
CA LYS A 296 31.37 -3.52 -10.52
C LYS A 296 31.57 -4.34 -11.79
N TYR A 297 30.52 -4.50 -12.58
CA TYR A 297 30.52 -5.30 -13.81
C TYR A 297 30.52 -4.45 -15.09
N GLY A 298 30.92 -3.20 -14.94
CA GLY A 298 30.96 -2.22 -16.03
C GLY A 298 29.81 -1.20 -15.93
N ILE A 299 30.05 -0.02 -16.50
CA ILE A 299 29.07 1.08 -16.50
C ILE A 299 27.87 0.69 -17.36
N PRO A 300 26.63 0.71 -16.84
CA PRO A 300 25.44 0.41 -17.62
C PRO A 300 25.20 1.45 -18.73
N PRO A 301 24.55 1.08 -19.84
CA PRO A 301 24.30 2.02 -20.94
C PRO A 301 23.31 3.14 -20.51
N ALA A 302 23.57 4.39 -20.94
CA ALA A 302 22.72 5.54 -20.62
C ALA A 302 21.28 5.39 -21.14
N GLY A 303 21.11 4.75 -22.30
CA GLY A 303 19.81 4.58 -22.94
C GLY A 303 18.96 3.44 -22.39
N ASN A 304 19.47 2.66 -21.42
CA ASN A 304 18.73 1.52 -20.87
C ASN A 304 19.23 1.13 -19.47
N ALA A 305 18.38 1.25 -18.47
CA ALA A 305 18.69 1.00 -17.07
C ALA A 305 18.61 -0.48 -16.66
N ASN A 306 18.26 -1.44 -17.52
CA ASN A 306 18.03 -2.83 -17.10
C ASN A 306 19.23 -3.42 -16.36
N PHE A 307 20.45 -3.18 -16.86
CA PHE A 307 21.67 -3.62 -16.19
C PHE A 307 22.04 -2.76 -14.96
N ALA A 308 21.59 -1.51 -14.88
CA ALA A 308 21.75 -0.70 -13.69
C ALA A 308 20.90 -1.26 -12.54
N TRP A 309 19.65 -1.63 -12.81
CA TRP A 309 18.79 -2.34 -11.85
C TRP A 309 19.43 -3.64 -11.36
N LEU A 310 19.91 -4.46 -12.29
CA LEU A 310 20.56 -5.72 -11.91
C LEU A 310 21.80 -5.49 -11.04
N GLN A 311 22.66 -4.53 -11.37
CA GLN A 311 23.86 -4.24 -10.59
C GLN A 311 23.54 -3.60 -9.24
N HIS A 312 22.51 -2.76 -9.16
CA HIS A 312 22.01 -2.24 -7.90
C HIS A 312 21.53 -3.39 -6.97
N MET A 313 20.75 -4.32 -7.48
CA MET A 313 20.31 -5.47 -6.71
C MET A 313 21.49 -6.38 -6.27
N ILE A 314 22.46 -6.63 -7.14
CA ILE A 314 23.67 -7.41 -6.78
C ILE A 314 24.45 -6.69 -5.69
N PHE A 315 24.54 -5.36 -5.72
CA PHE A 315 25.21 -4.57 -4.69
C PHE A 315 24.54 -4.73 -3.33
N HIS A 316 23.21 -4.81 -3.30
CA HIS A 316 22.42 -4.99 -2.08
C HIS A 316 22.21 -6.45 -1.66
N LEU A 317 22.76 -7.40 -2.40
CA LEU A 317 22.57 -8.82 -2.10
C LEU A 317 23.48 -9.28 -0.95
N ALA A 318 22.94 -10.02 0.00
CA ALA A 318 23.72 -10.74 1.00
C ALA A 318 24.49 -11.91 0.34
N PRO A 319 25.59 -12.41 0.95
CA PRO A 319 26.43 -13.45 0.35
C PRO A 319 25.68 -14.73 -0.07
N ALA A 320 24.65 -15.12 0.67
CA ALA A 320 23.80 -16.27 0.35
C ALA A 320 22.41 -15.87 -0.18
N GLY A 321 22.24 -14.59 -0.52
CA GLY A 321 20.97 -14.04 -0.96
C GLY A 321 20.57 -14.49 -2.37
N ARG A 322 19.31 -14.21 -2.72
CA ARG A 322 18.69 -14.59 -3.99
C ARG A 322 17.98 -13.39 -4.59
N ILE A 323 18.03 -13.30 -5.91
CA ILE A 323 17.34 -12.26 -6.69
C ILE A 323 16.29 -12.90 -7.60
N GLY A 324 15.07 -12.32 -7.60
CA GLY A 324 14.05 -12.53 -8.61
C GLY A 324 13.69 -11.21 -9.27
N MET A 325 13.94 -11.10 -10.56
CA MET A 325 13.72 -9.88 -11.34
C MET A 325 12.82 -10.20 -12.53
N VAL A 326 11.82 -9.36 -12.76
CA VAL A 326 11.01 -9.39 -13.99
C VAL A 326 11.70 -8.50 -15.03
N LEU A 327 11.85 -9.01 -16.27
CA LEU A 327 12.46 -8.31 -17.41
C LEU A 327 11.61 -8.50 -18.65
#